data_1466f74f5291dd2ef97a5fb0e252adbb
#
_entry.id   1466f74f5291dd2ef97a5fb0e252adbb
#
_cell.length_a   1.000
_cell.length_b   1.000
_cell.length_c   1.000
_cell.angle_alpha   90.00
_cell.angle_beta   90.00
_cell.angle_gamma   90.00
#
_symmetry.space_group_name_H-M   'P 1'
#
loop_
_entity.id
_entity.type
_entity.pdbx_description
1 polymer ?
#
loop_
_entity_poly.entity_id
_entity_poly.type
_entity_poly.pdbx_seq_one_letter_code
_entity_poly.pdbx_strand_id
1 'polypeptide(L)'
;GGGVAIIADDTVVVIDVVVIGGGPAGSACALALHGAGLSVAIADKEVFPRDKVCGDAIPGPTFKTMDKISAEWGKSLREFAHKEEIRTSRCYVPNGKSFAINWKAYSYNSPRLNFDNFLMNLVRTETKTEIFENKRLKELVVEKDFVLCKFLDNSSCKAKMVIGADGANSVVRRYVPLSQSSKKYTCAAVRLYAENVSDLEPATNEFYYLKNYLPGYLWIFP
;
A
#
# COMPACT_ATOMS: atom_id res chain seq x y z
N GLY A 1 -18.19 23.89 0.11
CA GLY A 1 -17.94 22.47 0.18
C GLY A 1 -18.80 21.73 -0.82
N GLY A 2 -18.34 21.49 -2.04
CA GLY A 2 -19.02 20.67 -3.02
C GLY A 2 -18.29 19.32 -3.08
N GLY A 3 -18.86 18.29 -2.45
CA GLY A 3 -18.39 16.93 -2.59
C GLY A 3 -18.62 16.45 -4.01
N VAL A 4 -17.65 15.78 -4.59
CA VAL A 4 -17.77 15.11 -5.89
C VAL A 4 -18.59 13.84 -5.67
N ALA A 5 -19.75 13.76 -6.29
CA ALA A 5 -20.63 12.62 -6.08
C ALA A 5 -20.23 11.44 -6.99
N ILE A 6 -20.10 10.25 -6.42
CA ILE A 6 -20.32 9.01 -7.16
C ILE A 6 -21.83 8.95 -7.39
N ILE A 7 -22.31 9.22 -8.60
CA ILE A 7 -23.75 9.35 -8.86
C ILE A 7 -24.25 8.23 -9.78
N ALA A 8 -25.50 7.86 -9.55
CA ALA A 8 -26.32 7.07 -10.44
C ALA A 8 -26.95 7.88 -11.60
N ASP A 9 -26.56 9.16 -11.81
CA ASP A 9 -27.20 10.08 -12.76
C ASP A 9 -26.20 10.85 -13.64
N ASP A 10 -26.67 11.35 -14.79
CA ASP A 10 -25.90 11.87 -15.94
C ASP A 10 -25.08 13.19 -15.72
N THR A 11 -25.12 13.81 -14.55
CA THR A 11 -24.32 15.00 -14.20
C THR A 11 -23.03 14.64 -13.50
N VAL A 12 -22.20 13.80 -14.14
CA VAL A 12 -20.97 13.30 -13.49
C VAL A 12 -19.85 14.31 -13.60
N VAL A 13 -19.44 14.86 -12.47
CA VAL A 13 -18.19 15.67 -12.37
C VAL A 13 -17.00 14.78 -12.74
N VAL A 14 -16.14 15.26 -13.64
CA VAL A 14 -14.93 14.57 -14.02
C VAL A 14 -13.83 14.91 -13.01
N ILE A 15 -13.37 13.88 -12.27
CA ILE A 15 -12.26 14.00 -11.30
C ILE A 15 -10.95 14.06 -12.07
N ASP A 16 -10.00 14.90 -11.67
CA ASP A 16 -8.71 14.96 -12.37
C ASP A 16 -7.95 13.64 -12.21
N VAL A 17 -7.85 13.09 -11.00
CA VAL A 17 -7.12 11.86 -10.72
C VAL A 17 -7.93 10.94 -9.82
N VAL A 18 -8.18 9.71 -10.27
CA VAL A 18 -8.73 8.63 -9.43
C VAL A 18 -7.66 7.59 -9.17
N VAL A 19 -7.34 7.35 -7.91
CA VAL A 19 -6.42 6.32 -7.47
C VAL A 19 -7.19 5.08 -7.06
N ILE A 20 -6.95 3.96 -7.69
CA ILE A 20 -7.59 2.68 -7.36
C ILE A 20 -6.69 1.92 -6.39
N GLY A 21 -7.16 1.77 -5.15
CA GLY A 21 -6.46 1.15 -4.03
C GLY A 21 -5.88 2.16 -3.04
N GLY A 22 -6.34 2.09 -1.78
CA GLY A 22 -5.92 2.96 -0.67
C GLY A 22 -4.79 2.38 0.20
N GLY A 23 -4.04 1.39 -0.31
CA GLY A 23 -2.85 0.88 0.37
C GLY A 23 -1.70 1.91 0.37
N PRO A 24 -0.49 1.56 0.85
CA PRO A 24 0.62 2.51 0.98
C PRO A 24 0.95 3.26 -0.32
N ALA A 25 0.86 2.59 -1.48
CA ALA A 25 1.11 3.23 -2.77
C ALA A 25 0.05 4.28 -3.12
N GLY A 26 -1.24 3.95 -2.93
CA GLY A 26 -2.33 4.88 -3.24
C GLY A 26 -2.42 6.04 -2.25
N SER A 27 -2.26 5.77 -0.96
CA SER A 27 -2.21 6.83 0.06
C SER A 27 -1.03 7.78 -0.17
N ALA A 28 0.18 7.24 -0.44
CA ALA A 28 1.35 8.06 -0.74
C ALA A 28 1.16 8.88 -2.03
N CYS A 29 0.49 8.33 -3.04
CA CYS A 29 0.15 9.04 -4.28
C CYS A 29 -0.79 10.22 -3.98
N ALA A 30 -1.86 10.01 -3.22
CA ALA A 30 -2.79 11.09 -2.86
C ALA A 30 -2.11 12.18 -2.01
N LEU A 31 -1.27 11.79 -1.05
CA LEU A 31 -0.47 12.72 -0.25
C LEU A 31 0.48 13.54 -1.14
N ALA A 32 1.13 12.91 -2.12
CA ALA A 32 2.05 13.60 -3.04
C ALA A 32 1.32 14.55 -4.01
N LEU A 33 0.05 14.30 -4.31
CA LEU A 33 -0.78 15.18 -5.14
C LEU A 33 -1.41 16.33 -4.34
N HIS A 34 -1.27 16.33 -3.00
CA HIS A 34 -1.76 17.42 -2.17
C HIS A 34 -1.16 18.76 -2.60
N GLY A 35 -2.00 19.78 -2.73
CA GLY A 35 -1.56 21.13 -3.14
C GLY A 35 -1.31 21.32 -4.64
N ALA A 36 -1.43 20.27 -5.47
CA ALA A 36 -1.25 20.38 -6.92
C ALA A 36 -2.41 21.08 -7.66
N GLY A 37 -3.47 21.49 -6.96
CA GLY A 37 -4.65 22.11 -7.57
C GLY A 37 -5.56 21.14 -8.33
N LEU A 38 -5.37 19.83 -8.12
CA LEU A 38 -6.14 18.78 -8.76
C LEU A 38 -7.25 18.26 -7.83
N SER A 39 -8.37 17.88 -8.41
CA SER A 39 -9.37 17.06 -7.73
C SER A 39 -8.88 15.61 -7.71
N VAL A 40 -8.74 15.03 -6.52
CA VAL A 40 -8.22 13.68 -6.32
C VAL A 40 -9.21 12.84 -5.54
N ALA A 41 -9.39 11.59 -5.97
CA ALA A 41 -10.15 10.61 -5.21
C ALA A 41 -9.39 9.29 -5.09
N ILE A 42 -9.57 8.59 -3.96
CA ILE A 42 -9.15 7.20 -3.77
C ILE A 42 -10.41 6.33 -3.77
N ALA A 43 -10.40 5.23 -4.52
CA ALA A 43 -11.41 4.19 -4.42
C ALA A 43 -10.75 2.89 -3.93
N ASP A 44 -11.15 2.39 -2.77
CA ASP A 44 -10.69 1.10 -2.24
C ASP A 44 -11.87 0.14 -2.06
N LYS A 45 -11.62 -1.14 -2.28
CA LYS A 45 -12.61 -2.21 -2.12
C LYS A 45 -12.95 -2.52 -0.66
N GLU A 46 -12.10 -2.12 0.27
CA GLU A 46 -12.24 -2.35 1.71
C GLU A 46 -12.59 -1.05 2.44
N VAL A 47 -12.92 -1.20 3.72
CA VAL A 47 -13.08 -0.10 4.69
C VAL A 47 -11.88 -0.08 5.61
N PHE A 48 -11.29 1.08 5.87
CA PHE A 48 -10.15 1.22 6.78
C PHE A 48 -10.61 1.47 8.23
N PRO A 49 -9.93 0.85 9.22
CA PRO A 49 -8.72 0.01 9.12
C PRO A 49 -9.02 -1.38 8.57
N ARG A 50 -8.14 -1.89 7.71
CA ARG A 50 -8.23 -3.24 7.16
C ARG A 50 -6.90 -3.95 7.19
N ASP A 51 -6.92 -5.27 7.33
CA ASP A 51 -5.71 -6.08 7.24
C ASP A 51 -5.29 -6.37 5.79
N LYS A 52 -4.03 -6.69 5.61
CA LYS A 52 -3.45 -7.10 4.32
C LYS A 52 -2.25 -7.99 4.57
N VAL A 53 -2.26 -9.20 4.05
CA VAL A 53 -1.12 -10.13 4.14
C VAL A 53 0.16 -9.47 3.62
N CYS A 54 1.17 -9.38 4.50
CA CYS A 54 2.48 -8.77 4.27
C CYS A 54 3.46 -9.27 5.34
N GLY A 55 4.76 -9.08 5.16
CA GLY A 55 5.77 -9.24 6.21
C GLY A 55 5.88 -8.04 7.14
N ASP A 56 5.02 -7.01 6.95
CA ASP A 56 4.86 -5.85 7.84
C ASP A 56 6.11 -4.94 8.01
N ALA A 57 7.17 -5.19 7.23
CA ALA A 57 8.38 -4.38 7.27
C ALA A 57 8.20 -3.00 6.60
N ILE A 58 8.63 -1.96 7.30
CA ILE A 58 8.68 -0.56 6.82
C ILE A 58 10.16 -0.17 6.71
N PRO A 59 10.76 -0.26 5.51
CA PRO A 59 12.18 0.02 5.33
C PRO A 59 12.49 1.53 5.37
N GLY A 60 13.75 1.86 5.65
CA GLY A 60 14.24 3.24 5.74
C GLY A 60 13.87 4.18 4.58
N PRO A 61 13.85 3.73 3.31
CA PRO A 61 13.38 4.56 2.20
C PRO A 61 11.95 5.09 2.33
N THR A 62 11.07 4.40 3.06
CA THR A 62 9.70 4.87 3.32
C THR A 62 9.70 6.22 4.05
N PHE A 63 10.54 6.36 5.07
CA PHE A 63 10.68 7.61 5.84
C PHE A 63 11.22 8.74 4.97
N LYS A 64 12.24 8.44 4.15
CA LYS A 64 12.82 9.42 3.20
C LYS A 64 11.78 9.88 2.16
N THR A 65 10.91 8.99 1.74
CA THR A 65 9.83 9.33 0.79
C THR A 65 8.81 10.23 1.46
N MET A 66 8.39 9.91 2.68
CA MET A 66 7.47 10.77 3.44
C MET A 66 8.06 12.16 3.70
N ASP A 67 9.34 12.25 4.06
CA ASP A 67 10.04 13.53 4.24
C ASP A 67 10.04 14.38 2.97
N LYS A 68 10.16 13.75 1.78
CA LYS A 68 10.10 14.45 0.50
C LYS A 68 8.72 14.96 0.16
N ILE A 69 7.66 14.25 0.58
CA ILE A 69 6.28 14.70 0.40
C ILE A 69 5.97 15.83 1.39
N SER A 70 6.26 15.61 2.67
CA SER A 70 6.12 16.60 3.75
C SER A 70 7.00 16.22 4.93
N ALA A 71 7.85 17.13 5.39
CA ALA A 71 8.70 16.92 6.57
C ALA A 71 7.86 16.67 7.84
N GLU A 72 6.69 17.30 7.94
CA GLU A 72 5.75 17.12 9.05
C GLU A 72 5.17 15.71 9.06
N TRP A 73 4.73 15.20 7.91
CA TRP A 73 4.22 13.82 7.80
C TRP A 73 5.31 12.78 7.99
N GLY A 74 6.54 13.07 7.56
CA GLY A 74 7.71 12.24 7.87
C GLY A 74 7.99 12.18 9.37
N LYS A 75 7.85 13.30 10.10
CA LYS A 75 7.93 13.34 11.55
C LYS A 75 6.81 12.53 12.19
N SER A 76 5.56 12.73 11.78
CA SER A 76 4.39 11.97 12.27
C SER A 76 4.57 10.47 12.10
N LEU A 77 5.15 10.02 10.96
CA LEU A 77 5.46 8.60 10.75
C LEU A 77 6.53 8.07 11.71
N ARG A 78 7.53 8.89 12.07
CA ARG A 78 8.53 8.49 13.09
C ARG A 78 7.94 8.40 14.48
N GLU A 79 6.96 9.23 14.80
CA GLU A 79 6.26 9.27 16.09
C GLU A 79 5.09 8.27 16.15
N PHE A 80 4.74 7.62 15.04
CA PHE A 80 3.66 6.64 14.98
C PHE A 80 3.89 5.49 15.97
N ALA A 81 2.92 5.26 16.86
CA ALA A 81 3.09 4.41 18.03
C ALA A 81 3.09 2.88 17.74
N HIS A 82 2.37 2.47 16.67
CA HIS A 82 2.16 1.05 16.38
C HIS A 82 3.24 0.49 15.46
N LYS A 83 4.49 0.58 15.87
CA LYS A 83 5.64 0.03 15.15
C LYS A 83 6.73 -0.43 16.09
N GLU A 84 7.46 -1.46 15.69
CA GLU A 84 8.63 -1.98 16.39
C GLU A 84 9.89 -1.61 15.63
N GLU A 85 10.90 -1.06 16.30
CA GLU A 85 12.17 -0.67 15.67
C GLU A 85 12.99 -1.90 15.32
N ILE A 86 13.50 -1.95 14.09
CA ILE A 86 14.35 -3.02 13.59
C ILE A 86 15.72 -2.47 13.25
N ARG A 87 16.76 -3.08 13.81
CA ARG A 87 18.16 -2.71 13.61
C ARG A 87 18.95 -3.74 12.83
N THR A 88 18.50 -4.99 12.83
CA THR A 88 19.21 -6.11 12.24
C THR A 88 18.30 -6.95 11.35
N SER A 89 18.82 -7.44 10.25
CA SER A 89 18.26 -8.55 9.49
C SER A 89 19.22 -9.72 9.55
N ARG A 90 18.77 -10.86 10.10
CA ARG A 90 19.54 -12.09 10.16
C ARG A 90 19.05 -13.08 9.11
N CYS A 91 19.97 -13.58 8.31
CA CYS A 91 19.69 -14.54 7.25
C CYS A 91 20.31 -15.90 7.57
N TYR A 92 19.51 -16.94 7.59
CA TYR A 92 19.92 -18.34 7.74
C TYR A 92 19.84 -19.02 6.37
N VAL A 93 20.96 -19.61 5.96
CA VAL A 93 21.08 -20.21 4.64
C VAL A 93 21.08 -21.76 4.73
N PRO A 94 20.76 -22.48 3.63
CA PRO A 94 20.54 -23.94 3.66
C PRO A 94 21.69 -24.80 4.14
N ASN A 95 22.91 -24.28 4.17
CA ASN A 95 24.10 -25.01 4.67
C ASN A 95 24.33 -24.85 6.19
N GLY A 96 23.34 -24.32 6.91
CA GLY A 96 23.40 -24.10 8.37
C GLY A 96 24.16 -22.86 8.81
N LYS A 97 24.73 -22.09 7.89
CA LYS A 97 25.38 -20.80 8.21
C LYS A 97 24.36 -19.67 8.31
N SER A 98 24.73 -18.63 9.02
CA SER A 98 23.96 -17.40 9.09
C SER A 98 24.87 -16.17 8.96
N PHE A 99 24.27 -15.05 8.55
CA PHE A 99 24.90 -13.74 8.58
C PHE A 99 23.89 -12.67 8.97
N ALA A 100 24.37 -11.58 9.50
CA ALA A 100 23.55 -10.46 9.91
C ALA A 100 23.91 -9.19 9.14
N ILE A 101 22.90 -8.41 8.80
CA ILE A 101 23.02 -7.07 8.22
C ILE A 101 22.53 -6.09 9.28
N ASN A 102 23.44 -5.25 9.77
CA ASN A 102 23.09 -4.18 10.70
C ASN A 102 22.73 -2.91 9.93
N TRP A 103 21.50 -2.44 10.10
CA TRP A 103 21.01 -1.28 9.40
C TRP A 103 21.47 0.02 10.05
N LYS A 104 22.02 0.93 9.27
CA LYS A 104 22.36 2.29 9.73
C LYS A 104 21.16 3.23 9.65
N ALA A 105 20.18 2.92 8.82
CA ALA A 105 18.95 3.69 8.68
C ALA A 105 17.84 3.09 9.54
N TYR A 106 16.88 3.94 9.91
CA TYR A 106 15.66 3.48 10.59
C TYR A 106 14.92 2.45 9.72
N SER A 107 14.53 1.36 10.35
CA SER A 107 13.64 0.34 9.81
C SER A 107 12.69 -0.09 10.91
N TYR A 108 11.47 -0.39 10.57
CA TYR A 108 10.45 -0.78 11.55
C TYR A 108 9.60 -1.91 11.01
N ASN A 109 8.96 -2.65 11.90
CA ASN A 109 7.81 -3.49 11.58
C ASN A 109 6.54 -2.81 12.08
N SER A 110 5.46 -2.94 11.32
CA SER A 110 4.13 -2.50 11.75
C SER A 110 3.08 -3.31 11.02
N PRO A 111 2.10 -3.89 11.73
CA PRO A 111 0.97 -4.55 11.09
C PRO A 111 0.31 -3.64 10.07
N ARG A 112 0.00 -4.19 8.90
CA ARG A 112 -0.63 -3.43 7.79
C ARG A 112 -1.98 -2.83 8.19
N LEU A 113 -2.68 -3.44 9.16
CA LEU A 113 -3.87 -2.87 9.78
C LEU A 113 -3.60 -1.45 10.30
N ASN A 114 -2.49 -1.27 11.01
CA ASN A 114 -2.12 -0.01 11.65
C ASN A 114 -1.45 0.95 10.67
N PHE A 115 -0.46 0.46 9.92
CA PHE A 115 0.33 1.31 9.00
C PHE A 115 -0.52 1.86 7.85
N ASP A 116 -1.33 1.02 7.20
CA ASP A 116 -2.18 1.47 6.11
C ASP A 116 -3.24 2.47 6.61
N ASN A 117 -3.79 2.21 7.81
CA ASN A 117 -4.76 3.13 8.42
C ASN A 117 -4.12 4.47 8.83
N PHE A 118 -2.88 4.45 9.30
CA PHE A 118 -2.12 5.69 9.58
C PHE A 118 -2.00 6.54 8.31
N LEU A 119 -1.57 5.95 7.19
CA LEU A 119 -1.45 6.67 5.92
C LEU A 119 -2.80 7.17 5.42
N MET A 120 -3.84 6.34 5.50
CA MET A 120 -5.19 6.73 5.08
C MET A 120 -5.75 7.86 5.95
N ASN A 121 -5.45 7.87 7.25
CA ASN A 121 -5.84 8.97 8.13
C ASN A 121 -5.13 10.28 7.76
N LEU A 122 -3.84 10.25 7.42
CA LEU A 122 -3.19 11.44 6.88
C LEU A 122 -3.90 11.95 5.61
N VAL A 123 -4.29 11.05 4.70
CA VAL A 123 -5.07 11.47 3.52
C VAL A 123 -6.38 12.13 3.93
N ARG A 124 -7.11 11.56 4.90
CA ARG A 124 -8.41 12.09 5.37
C ARG A 124 -8.31 13.46 6.05
N THR A 125 -7.27 13.66 6.88
CA THR A 125 -7.17 14.85 7.72
C THR A 125 -6.38 15.97 7.07
N GLU A 126 -5.38 15.64 6.27
CA GLU A 126 -4.42 16.62 5.74
C GLU A 126 -4.68 17.01 4.28
N THR A 127 -5.55 16.28 3.57
CA THR A 127 -5.79 16.55 2.16
C THR A 127 -7.27 16.79 1.86
N LYS A 128 -7.56 17.27 0.65
CA LYS A 128 -8.92 17.38 0.10
C LYS A 128 -9.30 16.16 -0.73
N THR A 129 -8.53 15.06 -0.66
CA THR A 129 -8.80 13.83 -1.40
C THR A 129 -10.10 13.19 -0.92
N GLU A 130 -10.99 12.90 -1.84
CA GLU A 130 -12.20 12.14 -1.54
C GLU A 130 -11.87 10.66 -1.40
N ILE A 131 -12.47 9.98 -0.42
CA ILE A 131 -12.20 8.58 -0.14
C ILE A 131 -13.50 7.78 -0.28
N PHE A 132 -13.49 6.88 -1.23
CA PHE A 132 -14.59 5.99 -1.54
C PHE A 132 -14.24 4.57 -1.10
N GLU A 133 -14.67 4.18 0.08
CA GLU A 133 -14.54 2.83 0.63
C GLU A 133 -15.65 1.91 0.10
N ASN A 134 -15.46 0.57 0.19
CA ASN A 134 -16.34 -0.44 -0.40
C ASN A 134 -16.54 -0.31 -1.93
N LYS A 135 -15.57 0.29 -2.62
CA LYS A 135 -15.61 0.51 -4.06
C LYS A 135 -14.63 -0.41 -4.79
N ARG A 136 -15.08 -1.62 -5.05
CA ARG A 136 -14.30 -2.60 -5.83
C ARG A 136 -14.43 -2.29 -7.32
N LEU A 137 -13.32 -1.91 -7.94
CA LEU A 137 -13.27 -1.69 -9.38
C LEU A 137 -13.63 -2.98 -10.13
N LYS A 138 -14.60 -2.89 -11.04
CA LYS A 138 -15.02 -3.96 -11.94
C LYS A 138 -14.29 -3.87 -13.27
N GLU A 139 -14.35 -2.70 -13.89
CA GLU A 139 -13.76 -2.43 -15.20
C GLU A 139 -13.47 -0.94 -15.40
N LEU A 140 -12.61 -0.65 -16.37
CA LEU A 140 -12.38 0.69 -16.91
C LEU A 140 -12.87 0.75 -18.34
N VAL A 141 -13.54 1.84 -18.71
CA VAL A 141 -13.85 2.16 -20.10
C VAL A 141 -13.05 3.42 -20.46
N VAL A 142 -12.08 3.27 -21.35
CA VAL A 142 -11.21 4.37 -21.77
C VAL A 142 -11.88 5.08 -22.94
N GLU A 143 -12.30 6.31 -22.69
CA GLU A 143 -12.90 7.20 -23.68
C GLU A 143 -11.85 8.22 -24.15
N LYS A 144 -12.20 9.03 -25.15
CA LYS A 144 -11.28 10.04 -25.70
C LYS A 144 -10.83 11.07 -24.66
N ASP A 145 -11.75 11.56 -23.82
CA ASP A 145 -11.50 12.69 -22.93
C ASP A 145 -11.54 12.32 -21.43
N PHE A 146 -11.90 11.08 -21.10
CA PHE A 146 -11.97 10.57 -19.73
C PHE A 146 -11.90 9.05 -19.68
N VAL A 147 -11.70 8.54 -18.48
CA VAL A 147 -11.81 7.11 -18.15
C VAL A 147 -13.02 6.93 -17.23
N LEU A 148 -13.94 6.06 -17.60
CA LEU A 148 -15.06 5.68 -16.75
C LEU A 148 -14.64 4.51 -15.88
N CYS A 149 -14.60 4.72 -14.57
CA CYS A 149 -14.40 3.68 -13.57
C CYS A 149 -15.75 3.09 -13.16
N LYS A 150 -15.99 1.81 -13.43
CA LYS A 150 -17.22 1.12 -13.02
C LYS A 150 -16.92 0.19 -11.85
N PHE A 151 -17.72 0.26 -10.80
CA PHE A 151 -17.58 -0.55 -9.58
C PHE A 151 -18.58 -1.71 -9.55
N LEU A 152 -18.33 -2.71 -8.69
CA LEU A 152 -19.19 -3.90 -8.58
C LEU A 152 -20.59 -3.61 -8.03
N ASP A 153 -20.76 -2.51 -7.30
CA ASP A 153 -22.04 -2.05 -6.78
C ASP A 153 -22.88 -1.26 -7.80
N ASN A 154 -22.47 -1.30 -9.07
CA ASN A 154 -23.05 -0.58 -10.19
C ASN A 154 -22.90 0.95 -10.14
N SER A 155 -22.18 1.51 -9.18
CA SER A 155 -21.79 2.91 -9.21
C SER A 155 -20.62 3.14 -10.18
N SER A 156 -20.43 4.39 -10.59
CA SER A 156 -19.33 4.77 -11.47
C SER A 156 -18.81 6.19 -11.18
N CYS A 157 -17.60 6.48 -11.62
CA CYS A 157 -17.06 7.83 -11.66
C CYS A 157 -16.25 8.05 -12.94
N LYS A 158 -16.14 9.31 -13.38
CA LYS A 158 -15.31 9.72 -14.52
C LYS A 158 -14.01 10.35 -14.00
N ALA A 159 -12.89 10.02 -14.62
CA ALA A 159 -11.58 10.55 -14.29
C ALA A 159 -10.84 10.98 -15.55
N LYS A 160 -10.05 12.06 -15.49
CA LYS A 160 -9.12 12.39 -16.57
C LYS A 160 -7.93 11.41 -16.56
N MET A 161 -7.52 10.97 -15.36
CA MET A 161 -6.43 10.00 -15.17
C MET A 161 -6.83 8.98 -14.10
N VAL A 162 -6.47 7.72 -14.34
CA VAL A 162 -6.61 6.64 -13.36
C VAL A 162 -5.23 6.09 -13.01
N ILE A 163 -4.94 6.01 -11.71
CA ILE A 163 -3.69 5.45 -11.18
C ILE A 163 -4.00 4.12 -10.50
N GLY A 164 -3.39 3.04 -10.99
CA GLY A 164 -3.53 1.71 -10.39
C GLY A 164 -2.58 1.52 -9.20
N ALA A 165 -3.14 1.42 -8.00
CA ALA A 165 -2.47 1.07 -6.74
C ALA A 165 -3.16 -0.14 -6.07
N ASP A 166 -3.87 -0.94 -6.83
CA ASP A 166 -4.79 -2.00 -6.43
C ASP A 166 -4.10 -3.37 -6.21
N GLY A 167 -2.77 -3.35 -6.10
CA GLY A 167 -1.95 -4.48 -5.63
C GLY A 167 -1.66 -5.55 -6.69
N ALA A 168 -1.23 -6.74 -6.22
CA ALA A 168 -0.74 -7.80 -7.10
C ALA A 168 -1.79 -8.30 -8.11
N ASN A 169 -3.06 -8.30 -7.73
CA ASN A 169 -4.19 -8.73 -8.57
C ASN A 169 -4.89 -7.54 -9.23
N SER A 170 -4.12 -6.54 -9.64
CA SER A 170 -4.61 -5.29 -10.21
C SER A 170 -5.56 -5.49 -11.39
N VAL A 171 -6.71 -4.82 -11.31
CA VAL A 171 -7.65 -4.69 -12.43
C VAL A 171 -7.13 -3.65 -13.41
N VAL A 172 -6.59 -2.52 -12.89
CA VAL A 172 -6.08 -1.42 -13.70
C VAL A 172 -4.96 -1.89 -14.65
N ARG A 173 -4.07 -2.77 -14.17
CA ARG A 173 -2.99 -3.34 -14.98
C ARG A 173 -3.45 -3.94 -16.31
N ARG A 174 -4.67 -4.49 -16.38
CA ARG A 174 -5.21 -5.10 -17.61
C ARG A 174 -5.38 -4.10 -18.75
N TYR A 175 -5.46 -2.83 -18.41
CA TYR A 175 -5.65 -1.73 -19.37
C TYR A 175 -4.35 -1.00 -19.72
N VAL A 176 -3.22 -1.37 -19.09
CA VAL A 176 -1.91 -0.79 -19.39
C VAL A 176 -1.17 -1.69 -20.37
N PRO A 177 -0.84 -1.22 -21.57
CA PRO A 177 -0.06 -1.98 -22.55
C PRO A 177 1.26 -2.47 -21.95
N LEU A 178 1.72 -3.67 -22.33
CA LEU A 178 2.99 -4.27 -21.91
C LEU A 178 3.12 -4.59 -20.41
N SER A 179 2.05 -4.45 -19.60
CA SER A 179 2.09 -4.68 -18.16
C SER A 179 1.73 -6.12 -17.76
N GLN A 180 1.69 -7.07 -18.67
CA GLN A 180 1.33 -8.46 -18.36
C GLN A 180 2.34 -9.09 -17.41
N SER A 181 1.86 -9.53 -16.24
CA SER A 181 2.69 -10.31 -15.32
C SER A 181 2.82 -11.75 -15.81
N SER A 182 4.06 -12.22 -15.94
CA SER A 182 4.29 -13.65 -16.15
C SER A 182 4.03 -14.41 -14.85
N LYS A 183 3.32 -15.54 -14.92
CA LYS A 183 3.14 -16.46 -13.79
C LYS A 183 4.49 -16.91 -13.19
N LYS A 184 5.55 -16.93 -13.99
CA LYS A 184 6.92 -17.26 -13.59
C LYS A 184 7.45 -16.37 -12.46
N TYR A 185 6.96 -15.12 -12.35
CA TYR A 185 7.39 -14.12 -11.35
C TYR A 185 6.33 -13.88 -10.28
N THR A 186 5.36 -14.79 -10.15
CA THR A 186 4.31 -14.70 -9.14
C THR A 186 4.62 -15.68 -8.02
N CYS A 187 4.62 -15.19 -6.78
CA CYS A 187 4.71 -16.01 -5.58
C CYS A 187 3.52 -15.75 -4.67
N ALA A 188 3.22 -16.73 -3.83
CA ALA A 188 2.22 -16.62 -2.78
C ALA A 188 2.93 -16.60 -1.41
N ALA A 189 2.30 -15.95 -0.44
CA ALA A 189 2.76 -15.91 0.93
C ALA A 189 1.58 -16.18 1.88
N VAL A 190 1.89 -16.82 2.99
CA VAL A 190 0.99 -16.99 4.13
C VAL A 190 1.62 -16.27 5.31
N ARG A 191 0.84 -15.52 6.07
CA ARG A 191 1.27 -14.87 7.30
C ARG A 191 0.38 -15.33 8.44
N LEU A 192 0.98 -15.49 9.61
CA LEU A 192 0.28 -15.63 10.87
C LEU A 192 0.95 -14.71 11.91
N TYR A 193 0.21 -14.33 12.92
CA TYR A 193 0.74 -13.72 14.14
C TYR A 193 0.77 -14.76 15.24
N ALA A 194 1.82 -14.75 16.04
CA ALA A 194 1.98 -15.62 17.20
C ALA A 194 2.36 -14.80 18.42
N GLU A 195 1.89 -15.20 19.56
CA GLU A 195 2.20 -14.62 20.87
C GLU A 195 3.11 -15.55 21.65
N ASN A 196 3.84 -15.00 22.63
CA ASN A 196 4.71 -15.75 23.53
C ASN A 196 5.80 -16.58 22.82
N VAL A 197 6.34 -16.05 21.74
CA VAL A 197 7.44 -16.67 21.00
C VAL A 197 8.74 -16.41 21.77
N SER A 198 9.44 -17.48 22.19
CA SER A 198 10.76 -17.41 22.86
C SER A 198 11.89 -17.30 21.84
N ASP A 199 13.07 -16.96 22.36
CA ASP A 199 14.35 -16.99 21.64
C ASP A 199 14.45 -16.06 20.42
N LEU A 200 13.60 -15.02 20.34
CA LEU A 200 13.73 -13.98 19.34
C LEU A 200 14.82 -12.99 19.73
N GLU A 201 15.70 -12.67 18.78
CA GLU A 201 16.63 -11.55 18.98
C GLU A 201 15.89 -10.21 18.94
N PRO A 202 16.05 -9.33 19.93
CA PRO A 202 15.43 -8.00 19.94
C PRO A 202 15.79 -7.19 18.67
N ALA A 203 14.85 -6.43 18.17
CA ALA A 203 15.02 -5.54 17.02
C ALA A 203 15.59 -6.24 15.76
N THR A 204 15.32 -7.54 15.59
CA THR A 204 15.89 -8.36 14.52
C THR A 204 14.81 -9.04 13.69
N ASN A 205 14.82 -8.79 12.39
CA ASN A 205 14.05 -9.57 11.42
C ASN A 205 14.85 -10.80 10.98
N GLU A 206 14.28 -11.97 11.09
CA GLU A 206 14.92 -13.23 10.71
C GLU A 206 14.36 -13.77 9.41
N PHE A 207 15.26 -14.26 8.55
CA PHE A 207 14.95 -14.83 7.23
C PHE A 207 15.58 -16.21 7.11
N TYR A 208 14.76 -17.23 6.88
CA TYR A 208 15.19 -18.62 6.78
C TYR A 208 15.05 -19.10 5.34
N TYR A 209 16.16 -19.28 4.63
CA TYR A 209 16.21 -19.81 3.29
C TYR A 209 16.33 -21.34 3.33
N LEU A 210 15.31 -22.06 2.90
CA LEU A 210 15.23 -23.51 2.95
C LEU A 210 15.58 -24.13 1.59
N LYS A 211 16.48 -25.12 1.57
CA LYS A 211 17.05 -25.72 0.35
C LYS A 211 16.00 -26.11 -0.71
N ASN A 212 14.88 -26.70 -0.28
CA ASN A 212 13.86 -27.24 -1.19
C ASN A 212 12.81 -26.19 -1.59
N TYR A 213 12.89 -24.96 -1.08
CA TYR A 213 11.89 -23.90 -1.27
C TYR A 213 12.44 -22.64 -1.91
N LEU A 214 13.71 -22.67 -2.36
CA LEU A 214 14.30 -21.52 -3.05
C LEU A 214 13.55 -21.23 -4.37
N PRO A 215 13.29 -19.95 -4.70
CA PRO A 215 13.72 -18.72 -4.01
C PRO A 215 12.80 -18.28 -2.84
N GLY A 216 11.88 -19.11 -2.39
CA GLY A 216 11.04 -18.82 -1.23
C GLY A 216 11.82 -18.86 0.10
N TYR A 217 11.28 -18.24 1.12
CA TYR A 217 11.84 -18.19 2.46
C TYR A 217 10.74 -18.06 3.51
N LEU A 218 11.04 -18.49 4.74
CA LEU A 218 10.27 -18.18 5.92
C LEU A 218 10.84 -16.88 6.53
N TRP A 219 9.97 -16.01 7.05
CA TRP A 219 10.38 -14.86 7.86
C TRP A 219 9.77 -14.94 9.25
N ILE A 220 10.52 -14.49 10.24
CA ILE A 220 10.04 -14.30 11.62
C ILE A 220 10.41 -12.87 12.00
N PHE A 221 9.40 -12.07 12.30
CA PHE A 221 9.55 -10.66 12.63
C PHE A 221 8.90 -10.40 13.99
N PRO A 222 9.62 -9.70 14.91
CA PRO A 222 9.08 -9.32 16.21
C PRO A 222 7.98 -8.26 16.08
#